data_f57e48c96219393dcfe7f9921b2b3ade
#
_entry.id   f57e48c96219393dcfe7f9921b2b3ade
#
_cell.length_a   1.000
_cell.length_b   1.000
_cell.length_c   1.000
_cell.angle_alpha   90.00
_cell.angle_beta   90.00
_cell.angle_gamma   90.00
#
_symmetry.space_group_name_H-M   'P 1'
#
loop_
_entity.id
_entity.type
_entity.pdbx_description
1 polymer ?
#
loop_
_entity_poly.entity_id
_entity_poly.type
_entity_poly.pdbx_seq_one_letter_code
_entity_poly.pdbx_strand_id
1 'polypeptide(L)'
;LLDAARSSDIMQSLSQLYVTGKKDWSTRNECVPTVRTEHAIATLLDAYRQGINIPSLRDAYPGMVAEVKRLSLRSPDQCLEASGDFWALGQLAEELGMTEDAIRWTKRGEEIFDSIWPKEFQNINETYTKMRGNGLYQGTRWQYRWGAPMYLPRMIEMAGKKELGEQLQTFFH
;
A
#
# COMPACT_ATOMS: atom_id res chain seq x y z
N LEU A 1 -24.62 -1.50 1.52
CA LEU A 1 -23.57 -2.27 0.85
C LEU A 1 -23.97 -2.48 -0.60
N LEU A 2 -23.07 -2.09 -1.50
CA LEU A 2 -23.13 -2.35 -2.93
C LEU A 2 -23.37 -3.85 -3.19
N ASP A 3 -24.00 -4.18 -4.30
CA ASP A 3 -24.31 -5.52 -4.76
C ASP A 3 -23.11 -6.49 -4.53
N ALA A 4 -23.27 -7.43 -3.60
CA ALA A 4 -22.23 -8.35 -3.20
C ALA A 4 -21.76 -9.27 -4.36
N ALA A 5 -22.66 -9.62 -5.27
CA ALA A 5 -22.33 -10.42 -6.46
C ALA A 5 -21.40 -9.63 -7.39
N ARG A 6 -21.76 -8.40 -7.69
CA ARG A 6 -20.94 -7.50 -8.54
C ARG A 6 -19.58 -7.21 -7.89
N SER A 7 -19.54 -7.02 -6.58
CA SER A 7 -18.28 -6.83 -5.85
C SER A 7 -17.39 -8.07 -5.97
N SER A 8 -17.97 -9.27 -5.83
CA SER A 8 -17.24 -10.53 -6.02
C SER A 8 -16.67 -10.66 -7.43
N ASP A 9 -17.45 -10.35 -8.46
CA ASP A 9 -17.00 -10.43 -9.87
C ASP A 9 -15.84 -9.47 -10.13
N ILE A 10 -15.90 -8.25 -9.61
CA ILE A 10 -14.81 -7.26 -9.76
C ILE A 10 -13.55 -7.74 -9.05
N MET A 11 -13.67 -8.19 -7.79
CA MET A 11 -12.52 -8.66 -7.02
C MET A 11 -11.94 -9.95 -7.60
N GLN A 12 -12.77 -10.84 -8.12
CA GLN A 12 -12.35 -12.04 -8.83
C GLN A 12 -11.56 -11.67 -10.11
N SER A 13 -12.04 -10.71 -10.88
CA SER A 13 -11.35 -10.23 -12.10
C SER A 13 -9.99 -9.63 -11.75
N LEU A 14 -9.93 -8.81 -10.68
CA LEU A 14 -8.70 -8.21 -10.17
C LEU A 14 -7.68 -9.27 -9.71
N SER A 15 -8.14 -10.25 -8.95
CA SER A 15 -7.34 -11.39 -8.48
C SER A 15 -6.81 -12.23 -9.66
N GLN A 16 -7.64 -12.46 -10.67
CA GLN A 16 -7.27 -13.25 -11.85
C GLN A 16 -6.11 -12.65 -12.65
N LEU A 17 -5.93 -11.33 -12.61
CA LEU A 17 -4.77 -10.68 -13.25
C LEU A 17 -3.43 -11.12 -12.64
N TYR A 18 -3.40 -11.40 -11.35
CA TYR A 18 -2.21 -11.96 -10.70
C TYR A 18 -1.96 -13.42 -11.06
N VAL A 19 -3.02 -14.22 -11.27
CA VAL A 19 -2.92 -15.62 -11.70
C VAL A 19 -2.34 -15.71 -13.11
N THR A 20 -2.82 -14.87 -14.03
CA THR A 20 -2.42 -14.88 -15.45
C THR A 20 -1.14 -14.10 -15.73
N GLY A 21 -0.65 -13.35 -14.74
CA GLY A 21 0.45 -12.40 -14.93
C GLY A 21 -0.05 -11.06 -15.50
N LYS A 22 0.21 -10.01 -14.81
CA LYS A 22 -0.30 -8.64 -15.03
C LYS A 22 0.06 -7.95 -16.34
N LYS A 23 0.44 -8.67 -17.38
CA LYS A 23 0.89 -8.06 -18.63
C LYS A 23 -0.18 -7.24 -19.34
N ASP A 24 -1.44 -7.50 -19.05
CA ASP A 24 -2.57 -6.97 -19.80
C ASP A 24 -3.50 -6.05 -18.97
N TRP A 25 -2.97 -5.42 -17.92
CA TRP A 25 -3.72 -4.39 -17.18
C TRP A 25 -3.98 -3.14 -18.00
N SER A 26 -3.17 -2.89 -19.02
CA SER A 26 -3.37 -1.80 -19.97
C SER A 26 -4.23 -2.25 -21.13
N THR A 27 -5.10 -1.35 -21.62
CA THR A 27 -5.82 -1.56 -22.87
C THR A 27 -4.88 -1.36 -24.05
N ARG A 28 -5.29 -1.84 -25.26
CA ARG A 28 -4.53 -1.65 -26.51
C ARG A 28 -4.17 -0.19 -26.81
N ASN A 29 -4.90 0.75 -26.23
CA ASN A 29 -4.75 2.18 -26.51
C ASN A 29 -3.92 2.92 -25.46
N GLU A 30 -3.47 2.25 -24.40
CA GLU A 30 -2.61 2.85 -23.38
C GLU A 30 -1.15 2.67 -23.74
N CYS A 31 -0.44 3.78 -23.83
CA CYS A 31 0.99 3.80 -24.19
C CYS A 31 1.90 3.32 -23.06
N VAL A 32 1.40 3.26 -21.85
CA VAL A 32 2.14 2.90 -20.64
C VAL A 32 1.32 1.98 -19.74
N PRO A 33 1.97 1.09 -18.98
CA PRO A 33 1.28 0.28 -18.00
C PRO A 33 0.51 1.14 -16.98
N THR A 34 -0.61 0.64 -16.51
CA THR A 34 -1.33 1.23 -15.38
C THR A 34 -0.38 1.39 -14.21
N VAL A 35 -0.35 2.59 -13.63
CA VAL A 35 0.53 2.90 -12.49
C VAL A 35 -0.06 2.38 -11.18
N ARG A 36 0.80 2.01 -10.25
CA ARG A 36 0.44 1.62 -8.87
C ARG A 36 -0.49 0.42 -8.79
N THR A 37 -0.30 -0.56 -9.66
CA THR A 37 -1.11 -1.80 -9.68
C THR A 37 -0.87 -2.69 -8.47
N GLU A 38 0.24 -2.53 -7.79
CA GLU A 38 0.59 -3.19 -6.53
C GLU A 38 -0.42 -2.92 -5.41
N HIS A 39 -1.04 -1.73 -5.38
CA HIS A 39 -2.06 -1.38 -4.39
C HIS A 39 -3.35 -2.21 -4.49
N ALA A 40 -3.52 -2.97 -5.57
CA ALA A 40 -4.61 -3.92 -5.69
C ALA A 40 -4.54 -5.03 -4.61
N ILE A 41 -3.37 -5.33 -4.05
CA ILE A 41 -3.20 -6.29 -2.96
C ILE A 41 -3.98 -5.82 -1.72
N ALA A 42 -3.84 -4.55 -1.33
CA ALA A 42 -4.58 -3.98 -0.20
C ALA A 42 -6.10 -3.99 -0.44
N THR A 43 -6.54 -3.72 -1.67
CA THR A 43 -7.96 -3.77 -2.05
C THR A 43 -8.52 -5.19 -1.94
N LEU A 44 -7.78 -6.20 -2.39
CA LEU A 44 -8.18 -7.60 -2.30
C LEU A 44 -8.22 -8.08 -0.85
N LEU A 45 -7.26 -7.67 -0.01
CA LEU A 45 -7.25 -7.94 1.42
C LEU A 45 -8.48 -7.37 2.11
N ASP A 46 -8.80 -6.08 1.86
CA ASP A 46 -9.96 -5.43 2.45
C ASP A 46 -11.27 -6.12 2.05
N ALA A 47 -11.43 -6.39 0.75
CA ALA A 47 -12.60 -7.10 0.23
C ALA A 47 -12.74 -8.50 0.87
N TYR A 48 -11.65 -9.24 1.00
CA TYR A 48 -11.66 -10.56 1.65
C TYR A 48 -12.09 -10.48 3.12
N ARG A 49 -11.55 -9.52 3.87
CA ARG A 49 -11.92 -9.26 5.28
C ARG A 49 -13.38 -8.83 5.45
N GLN A 50 -13.96 -8.19 4.44
CA GLN A 50 -15.39 -7.85 4.40
C GLN A 50 -16.27 -9.03 3.99
N GLY A 51 -15.72 -10.22 3.77
CA GLY A 51 -16.45 -11.44 3.42
C GLY A 51 -16.83 -11.53 1.94
N ILE A 52 -16.20 -10.72 1.06
CA ILE A 52 -16.39 -10.86 -0.39
C ILE A 52 -15.72 -12.16 -0.85
N ASN A 53 -16.49 -12.99 -1.56
CA ASN A 53 -15.95 -14.23 -2.10
C ASN A 53 -15.01 -13.97 -3.28
N ILE A 54 -13.75 -14.43 -3.17
CA ILE A 54 -12.71 -14.27 -4.20
C ILE A 54 -12.05 -15.64 -4.41
N PRO A 55 -12.66 -16.54 -5.21
CA PRO A 55 -12.19 -17.93 -5.37
C PRO A 55 -10.73 -18.06 -5.78
N SER A 56 -10.21 -17.16 -6.65
CA SER A 56 -8.82 -17.23 -7.12
C SER A 56 -7.79 -16.58 -6.18
N LEU A 57 -8.18 -16.07 -5.01
CA LEU A 57 -7.29 -15.28 -4.16
C LEU A 57 -6.02 -16.05 -3.76
N ARG A 58 -6.16 -17.32 -3.40
CA ARG A 58 -5.00 -18.17 -3.06
C ARG A 58 -4.10 -18.43 -4.26
N ASP A 59 -4.67 -18.65 -5.43
CA ASP A 59 -3.91 -18.88 -6.66
C ASP A 59 -3.23 -17.61 -7.17
N ALA A 60 -3.75 -16.45 -6.83
CA ALA A 60 -3.19 -15.13 -7.14
C ALA A 60 -1.97 -14.77 -6.28
N TYR A 61 -1.84 -15.37 -5.09
CA TYR A 61 -0.80 -15.01 -4.12
C TYR A 61 0.63 -15.06 -4.67
N PRO A 62 1.08 -16.09 -5.42
CA PRO A 62 2.42 -16.09 -6.03
C PRO A 62 2.66 -14.91 -6.99
N GLY A 63 1.63 -14.48 -7.72
CA GLY A 63 1.71 -13.31 -8.59
C GLY A 63 1.86 -12.01 -7.80
N MET A 64 1.17 -11.87 -6.67
CA MET A 64 1.32 -10.74 -5.75
C MET A 64 2.73 -10.68 -5.15
N VAL A 65 3.27 -11.82 -4.72
CA VAL A 65 4.67 -11.94 -4.26
C VAL A 65 5.65 -11.50 -5.33
N ALA A 66 5.44 -11.93 -6.58
CA ALA A 66 6.29 -11.53 -7.69
C ALA A 66 6.21 -10.02 -7.98
N GLU A 67 5.06 -9.41 -7.74
CA GLU A 67 4.85 -7.96 -7.89
C GLU A 67 5.64 -7.16 -6.87
N VAL A 68 5.42 -7.41 -5.57
CA VAL A 68 6.08 -6.62 -4.51
C VAL A 68 7.60 -6.76 -4.54
N LYS A 69 8.13 -7.89 -4.99
CA LYS A 69 9.58 -8.10 -5.17
C LYS A 69 10.20 -7.21 -6.24
N ARG A 70 9.41 -6.65 -7.15
CA ARG A 70 9.86 -5.76 -8.24
C ARG A 70 9.67 -4.28 -7.94
N LEU A 71 9.08 -3.94 -6.79
CA LEU A 71 8.83 -2.56 -6.44
C LEU A 71 10.11 -1.75 -6.38
N SER A 72 10.06 -0.55 -6.93
CA SER A 72 11.15 0.41 -6.82
C SER A 72 11.12 1.07 -5.45
N LEU A 73 12.29 1.18 -4.82
CA LEU A 73 12.48 1.84 -3.53
C LEU A 73 13.45 3.03 -3.70
N ARG A 74 13.32 3.79 -4.79
CA ARG A 74 14.29 4.85 -5.15
C ARG A 74 13.89 6.23 -4.65
N SER A 75 12.63 6.45 -4.37
CA SER A 75 12.09 7.74 -3.91
C SER A 75 11.28 7.58 -2.63
N PRO A 76 11.12 8.65 -1.83
CA PRO A 76 10.39 8.60 -0.57
C PRO A 76 8.95 8.09 -0.70
N ASP A 77 8.24 8.51 -1.75
CA ASP A 77 6.88 8.05 -2.03
C ASP A 77 6.83 6.55 -2.33
N GLN A 78 7.72 6.07 -3.23
CA GLN A 78 7.80 4.65 -3.55
C GLN A 78 8.11 3.79 -2.33
N CYS A 79 9.01 4.25 -1.45
CA CYS A 79 9.31 3.53 -0.22
C CYS A 79 8.10 3.48 0.72
N LEU A 80 7.43 4.61 0.92
CA LEU A 80 6.29 4.68 1.82
C LEU A 80 5.12 3.82 1.32
N GLU A 81 4.78 3.91 0.04
CA GLU A 81 3.74 3.12 -0.60
C GLU A 81 4.09 1.62 -0.56
N ALA A 82 5.31 1.25 -0.96
CA ALA A 82 5.76 -0.13 -0.90
C ALA A 82 5.69 -0.72 0.51
N SER A 83 5.96 0.07 1.55
CA SER A 83 5.81 -0.41 2.93
C SER A 83 4.39 -0.90 3.21
N GLY A 84 3.38 -0.18 2.71
CA GLY A 84 1.96 -0.55 2.80
C GLY A 84 1.63 -1.81 1.98
N ASP A 85 2.20 -1.94 0.78
CA ASP A 85 1.98 -3.11 -0.07
C ASP A 85 2.58 -4.37 0.53
N PHE A 86 3.78 -4.29 1.10
CA PHE A 86 4.37 -5.40 1.86
C PHE A 86 3.56 -5.76 3.09
N TRP A 87 3.07 -4.77 3.84
CA TRP A 87 2.17 -5.00 4.97
C TRP A 87 0.89 -5.72 4.51
N ALA A 88 0.24 -5.23 3.46
CA ALA A 88 -0.98 -5.83 2.94
C ALA A 88 -0.77 -7.27 2.49
N LEU A 89 0.38 -7.56 1.84
CA LEU A 89 0.73 -8.93 1.45
C LEU A 89 0.96 -9.81 2.68
N GLY A 90 1.60 -9.30 3.73
CA GLY A 90 1.81 -10.01 5.00
C GLY A 90 0.49 -10.35 5.67
N GLN A 91 -0.44 -9.39 5.74
CA GLN A 91 -1.77 -9.60 6.29
C GLN A 91 -2.58 -10.61 5.46
N LEU A 92 -2.49 -10.53 4.13
CA LEU A 92 -3.14 -11.51 3.26
C LEU A 92 -2.58 -12.91 3.44
N ALA A 93 -1.25 -13.03 3.60
CA ALA A 93 -0.61 -14.32 3.91
C ALA A 93 -1.12 -14.91 5.21
N GLU A 94 -1.33 -14.09 6.24
CA GLU A 94 -1.93 -14.50 7.52
C GLU A 94 -3.35 -15.05 7.33
N GLU A 95 -4.21 -14.32 6.63
CA GLU A 95 -5.58 -14.76 6.29
C GLU A 95 -5.61 -16.09 5.50
N LEU A 96 -4.61 -16.31 4.67
CA LEU A 96 -4.44 -17.54 3.90
C LEU A 96 -3.73 -18.68 4.66
N GLY A 97 -3.33 -18.46 5.93
CA GLY A 97 -2.65 -19.46 6.76
C GLY A 97 -1.18 -19.68 6.40
N MET A 98 -0.54 -18.74 5.71
CA MET A 98 0.86 -18.80 5.27
C MET A 98 1.77 -18.07 6.29
N THR A 99 1.94 -18.65 7.48
CA THR A 99 2.54 -18.00 8.65
C THR A 99 3.96 -17.46 8.40
N GLU A 100 4.82 -18.22 7.72
CA GLU A 100 6.19 -17.77 7.44
C GLU A 100 6.23 -16.55 6.53
N ASP A 101 5.38 -16.53 5.51
CA ASP A 101 5.27 -15.40 4.60
C ASP A 101 4.62 -14.20 5.28
N ALA A 102 3.63 -14.42 6.15
CA ALA A 102 3.01 -13.35 6.94
C ALA A 102 4.06 -12.59 7.76
N ILE A 103 4.90 -13.33 8.50
CA ILE A 103 6.00 -12.74 9.29
C ILE A 103 6.99 -12.01 8.39
N ARG A 104 7.42 -12.65 7.30
CA ARG A 104 8.41 -12.12 6.36
C ARG A 104 7.98 -10.80 5.75
N TRP A 105 6.76 -10.74 5.20
CA TRP A 105 6.32 -9.56 4.47
C TRP A 105 5.93 -8.42 5.40
N THR A 106 5.29 -8.70 6.54
CA THR A 106 5.02 -7.69 7.56
C THR A 106 6.31 -7.05 8.04
N LYS A 107 7.30 -7.85 8.41
CA LYS A 107 8.62 -7.36 8.83
C LYS A 107 9.29 -6.51 7.74
N ARG A 108 9.20 -6.94 6.48
CA ARG A 108 9.77 -6.18 5.35
C ARG A 108 9.11 -4.83 5.19
N GLY A 109 7.80 -4.75 5.30
CA GLY A 109 7.06 -3.48 5.29
C GLY A 109 7.49 -2.54 6.41
N GLU A 110 7.60 -3.07 7.63
CA GLU A 110 8.09 -2.32 8.80
C GLU A 110 9.51 -1.78 8.61
N GLU A 111 10.44 -2.60 8.13
CA GLU A 111 11.82 -2.18 7.87
C GLU A 111 11.89 -1.01 6.88
N ILE A 112 11.09 -1.06 5.81
CA ILE A 112 11.03 0.02 4.83
C ILE A 112 10.44 1.28 5.47
N PHE A 113 9.32 1.14 6.18
CA PHE A 113 8.67 2.26 6.87
C PHE A 113 9.62 2.93 7.86
N ASP A 114 10.28 2.16 8.72
CA ASP A 114 11.22 2.66 9.73
C ASP A 114 12.43 3.36 9.12
N SER A 115 12.83 2.98 7.93
CA SER A 115 13.96 3.60 7.23
C SER A 115 13.61 4.95 6.58
N ILE A 116 12.34 5.17 6.20
CA ILE A 116 11.95 6.31 5.38
C ILE A 116 11.12 7.34 6.15
N TRP A 117 10.15 6.92 6.97
CA TRP A 117 9.21 7.82 7.60
C TRP A 117 9.87 8.81 8.58
N PRO A 118 10.78 8.39 9.48
CA PRO A 118 11.47 9.33 10.39
C PRO A 118 12.32 10.35 9.63
N LYS A 119 12.94 9.92 8.55
CA LYS A 119 13.85 10.75 7.78
C LYS A 119 13.14 11.78 6.91
N GLU A 120 12.05 11.37 6.25
CA GLU A 120 11.43 12.16 5.19
C GLU A 120 10.11 12.82 5.62
N PHE A 121 9.42 12.25 6.63
CA PHE A 121 8.03 12.62 6.93
C PHE A 121 7.78 13.00 8.39
N GLN A 122 8.69 12.73 9.32
CA GLN A 122 8.50 13.06 10.73
C GLN A 122 8.60 14.57 10.98
N ASN A 123 9.65 15.22 10.49
CA ASN A 123 9.93 16.64 10.71
C ASN A 123 9.81 17.39 9.38
N ILE A 124 8.62 17.93 9.10
CA ILE A 124 8.34 18.64 7.86
C ILE A 124 8.39 20.14 8.11
N ASN A 125 9.39 20.82 7.51
CA ASN A 125 9.57 22.27 7.57
C ASN A 125 9.16 22.97 6.27
N GLU A 126 8.38 22.29 5.43
CA GLU A 126 7.94 22.80 4.13
C GLU A 126 6.53 23.39 4.20
N THR A 127 6.23 24.32 3.31
CA THR A 127 4.87 24.83 3.14
C THR A 127 3.99 23.78 2.43
N TYR A 128 2.70 23.78 2.74
CA TYR A 128 1.71 22.86 2.16
C TYR A 128 1.61 22.89 0.63
N THR A 129 2.06 23.96 0.00
CA THR A 129 1.92 24.20 -1.44
C THR A 129 3.02 23.60 -2.29
N LYS A 130 4.07 23.06 -1.71
CA LYS A 130 5.20 22.50 -2.45
C LYS A 130 4.89 21.09 -2.95
N MET A 131 4.26 21.03 -4.12
CA MET A 131 3.71 19.81 -4.70
C MET A 131 4.69 18.97 -5.53
N ARG A 132 5.83 19.48 -5.94
CA ARG A 132 6.78 18.76 -6.81
C ARG A 132 8.21 18.88 -6.31
N GLY A 133 8.97 17.85 -6.61
CA GLY A 133 10.36 17.72 -6.20
C GLY A 133 10.52 16.77 -5.02
N ASN A 134 11.75 16.49 -4.67
CA ASN A 134 12.10 15.64 -3.54
C ASN A 134 11.57 14.18 -3.62
N GLY A 135 11.30 13.67 -4.84
CA GLY A 135 10.89 12.28 -5.05
C GLY A 135 9.47 11.96 -4.56
N LEU A 136 8.54 12.90 -4.69
CA LEU A 136 7.12 12.68 -4.40
C LEU A 136 6.30 12.77 -5.69
N TYR A 137 5.43 11.79 -5.91
CA TYR A 137 4.53 11.75 -7.05
C TYR A 137 3.17 12.38 -6.70
N GLN A 138 2.85 13.50 -7.34
CA GLN A 138 1.54 14.17 -7.25
C GLN A 138 1.05 14.49 -5.83
N GLY A 139 1.96 14.73 -4.88
CA GLY A 139 1.60 15.05 -3.51
C GLY A 139 2.64 15.88 -2.79
N THR A 140 2.31 16.33 -1.58
CA THR A 140 3.19 17.02 -0.66
C THR A 140 3.69 16.06 0.43
N ARG A 141 4.77 16.40 1.13
CA ARG A 141 5.22 15.64 2.30
C ARG A 141 4.13 15.56 3.38
N TRP A 142 3.32 16.59 3.53
CA TRP A 142 2.19 16.63 4.46
C TRP A 142 1.13 15.58 4.15
N GLN A 143 0.82 15.37 2.88
CA GLN A 143 -0.13 14.34 2.45
C GLN A 143 0.48 12.95 2.60
N TYR A 144 1.70 12.75 2.08
CA TYR A 144 2.38 11.44 2.17
C TYR A 144 2.68 10.99 3.59
N ARG A 145 2.90 11.92 4.53
CA ARG A 145 3.11 11.57 5.94
C ARG A 145 2.06 10.62 6.49
N TRP A 146 0.81 10.77 6.06
CA TRP A 146 -0.35 10.00 6.49
C TRP A 146 -0.68 8.83 5.53
N GLY A 147 0.11 8.64 4.48
CA GLY A 147 -0.12 7.67 3.42
C GLY A 147 0.00 6.20 3.83
N ALA A 148 0.52 5.92 5.03
CA ALA A 148 0.66 4.58 5.58
C ALA A 148 -0.01 4.44 6.96
N PRO A 149 -1.35 4.58 7.06
CA PRO A 149 -2.08 4.62 8.33
C PRO A 149 -1.97 3.33 9.14
N MET A 150 -1.65 2.20 8.53
CA MET A 150 -1.41 0.92 9.22
C MET A 150 -0.25 1.00 10.20
N TYR A 151 0.68 1.96 10.02
CA TYR A 151 1.81 2.18 10.92
C TYR A 151 1.59 3.32 11.93
N LEU A 152 0.35 3.76 12.15
CA LEU A 152 0.06 4.83 13.12
C LEU A 152 0.62 4.54 14.53
N PRO A 153 0.57 3.32 15.08
CA PRO A 153 1.22 3.02 16.36
C PRO A 153 2.73 3.31 16.34
N ARG A 154 3.43 2.95 15.26
CA ARG A 154 4.87 3.23 15.11
C ARG A 154 5.16 4.72 14.94
N MET A 155 4.31 5.45 14.22
CA MET A 155 4.43 6.91 14.14
C MET A 155 4.32 7.56 15.53
N ILE A 156 3.38 7.06 16.36
CA ILE A 156 3.21 7.53 17.76
C ILE A 156 4.45 7.23 18.60
N GLU A 157 5.04 6.06 18.46
CA GLU A 157 6.27 5.68 19.16
C GLU A 157 7.45 6.59 18.77
N MET A 158 7.57 6.93 17.49
CA MET A 158 8.67 7.75 16.95
C MET A 158 8.53 9.24 17.24
N ALA A 159 7.34 9.81 17.08
CA ALA A 159 7.10 11.25 17.14
C ALA A 159 6.36 11.71 18.41
N GLY A 160 5.72 10.78 19.12
CA GLY A 160 4.86 11.09 20.26
C GLY A 160 3.42 11.44 19.87
N LYS A 161 2.47 10.94 20.66
CA LYS A 161 1.03 11.10 20.42
C LYS A 161 0.58 12.57 20.35
N LYS A 162 1.13 13.40 21.26
CA LYS A 162 0.78 14.82 21.32
C LYS A 162 1.20 15.56 20.05
N GLU A 163 2.44 15.37 19.63
CA GLU A 163 2.99 16.02 18.45
C GLU A 163 2.25 15.62 17.18
N LEU A 164 2.01 14.31 17.00
CA LEU A 164 1.22 13.84 15.85
C LEU A 164 -0.20 14.38 15.85
N GLY A 165 -0.85 14.49 17.01
CA GLY A 165 -2.17 15.08 17.13
C GLY A 165 -2.21 16.56 16.73
N GLU A 166 -1.24 17.36 17.18
CA GLU A 166 -1.12 18.76 16.81
C GLU A 166 -0.86 18.92 15.31
N GLN A 167 0.00 18.09 14.73
CA GLN A 167 0.28 18.11 13.30
C GLN A 167 -0.91 17.69 12.45
N LEU A 168 -1.70 16.71 12.91
CA LEU A 168 -2.92 16.30 12.22
C LEU A 168 -3.97 17.43 12.26
N GLN A 169 -4.13 18.12 13.40
CA GLN A 169 -5.00 19.30 13.48
C GLN A 169 -4.53 20.39 12.51
N THR A 170 -3.24 20.68 12.48
CA THR A 170 -2.66 21.67 11.55
C THR A 170 -2.89 21.32 10.09
N PHE A 171 -2.93 20.02 9.76
CA PHE A 171 -3.16 19.56 8.39
C PHE A 171 -4.59 19.87 7.89
N PHE A 172 -5.57 19.92 8.80
CA PHE A 172 -6.98 20.18 8.46
C PHE A 172 -7.43 21.63 8.68
N HIS A 173 -6.57 22.51 9.18
CA HIS A 173 -6.82 23.94 9.40
C HIS A 173 -5.89 24.82 8.56
#